data_53cca4d470f9df56c0e4a879a00e3d36
#
_entry.id   53cca4d470f9df56c0e4a879a00e3d36
#
_cell.length_a   1.000
_cell.length_b   1.000
_cell.length_c   1.000
_cell.angle_alpha   90.00
_cell.angle_beta   90.00
_cell.angle_gamma   90.00
#
_symmetry.space_group_name_H-M   'P 1'
#
loop_
_entity.id
_entity.type
_entity.pdbx_description
1 polymer ?
#
loop_
_entity_poly.entity_id
_entity_poly.type
_entity_poly.pdbx_seq_one_letter_code
_entity_poly.pdbx_strand_id
1 'polypeptide(L)'
;MIRTTLKTKHSDTITFDYRYANYMDKPIIRITSSFSKRSIVVSYNDILFYIDEIVDGYSNYTDATGDYIEINSLANTTYIGICSTIANFSNDEYDKLIEWCLSVMSQMKEELSNA
;
A
#
# COMPACT_ATOMS: atom_id res chain seq x y z
N MET A 1 7.83 2.50 12.30
CA MET A 1 7.05 2.90 11.13
C MET A 1 7.86 2.68 9.86
N ILE A 2 7.28 2.04 8.87
CA ILE A 2 7.93 1.84 7.56
C ILE A 2 7.07 2.53 6.52
N ARG A 3 7.66 3.46 5.78
CA ARG A 3 6.94 4.33 4.85
C ARG A 3 7.60 4.36 3.48
N THR A 4 6.79 4.38 2.43
CA THR A 4 7.25 4.75 1.09
C THR A 4 6.27 5.74 0.47
N THR A 5 6.80 6.65 -0.34
CA THR A 5 5.99 7.61 -1.09
C THR A 5 6.29 7.44 -2.56
N LEU A 6 5.24 7.18 -3.34
CA LEU A 6 5.33 7.02 -4.78
C LEU A 6 4.89 8.31 -5.46
N LYS A 7 5.60 8.69 -6.52
CA LYS A 7 5.28 9.87 -7.31
C LYS A 7 4.64 9.45 -8.61
N THR A 8 3.47 10.01 -8.91
CA THR A 8 2.77 9.75 -10.17
C THR A 8 3.43 10.52 -11.32
N LYS A 9 3.08 10.16 -12.56
CA LYS A 9 3.56 10.86 -13.75
C LYS A 9 3.11 12.32 -13.82
N HIS A 10 2.07 12.68 -13.06
CA HIS A 10 1.55 14.06 -12.98
C HIS A 10 1.94 14.77 -11.67
N SER A 11 2.96 14.26 -10.98
CA SER A 11 3.51 14.85 -9.75
C SER A 11 2.61 14.77 -8.50
N ASP A 12 1.56 13.97 -8.53
CA ASP A 12 0.84 13.60 -7.32
C ASP A 12 1.63 12.56 -6.54
N THR A 13 1.27 12.35 -5.27
CA THR A 13 1.95 11.37 -4.43
C THR A 13 0.96 10.41 -3.80
N ILE A 14 1.40 9.18 -3.60
CA ILE A 14 0.69 8.17 -2.81
C ILE A 14 1.66 7.63 -1.78
N THR A 15 1.26 7.65 -0.51
CA THR A 15 2.09 7.23 0.61
C THR A 15 1.52 5.98 1.25
N PHE A 16 2.39 4.97 1.44
CA PHE A 16 2.07 3.72 2.11
C PHE A 16 2.80 3.69 3.43
N ASP A 17 2.07 3.59 4.55
CA ASP A 17 2.61 3.52 5.89
C ASP A 17 2.23 2.19 6.56
N TYR A 18 3.23 1.46 7.05
CA TYR A 18 3.03 0.37 7.99
C TYR A 18 3.29 0.93 9.39
N ARG A 19 2.24 1.00 10.23
CA ARG A 19 2.34 1.72 11.49
C ARG A 19 1.35 1.21 12.54
N TYR A 20 1.66 1.48 13.81
CA TYR A 20 0.70 1.31 14.89
C TYR A 20 -0.14 2.58 15.00
N ALA A 21 -1.46 2.44 15.05
CA ALA A 21 -2.33 3.55 15.44
C ALA A 21 -2.28 3.70 16.96
N ASN A 22 -2.51 4.94 17.45
CA ASN A 22 -2.31 5.28 18.87
C ASN A 22 -3.13 4.45 19.87
N TYR A 23 -4.17 3.78 19.42
CA TYR A 23 -5.09 3.03 20.26
C TYR A 23 -5.19 1.56 19.86
N MET A 24 -4.29 1.08 19.01
CA MET A 24 -4.33 -0.30 18.49
C MET A 24 -3.10 -1.08 18.92
N ASP A 25 -3.33 -2.34 19.29
CA ASP A 25 -2.25 -3.26 19.68
C ASP A 25 -1.51 -3.83 18.49
N LYS A 26 -2.09 -3.71 17.30
CA LYS A 26 -1.53 -4.31 16.08
C LYS A 26 -1.35 -3.24 15.01
N PRO A 27 -0.31 -3.39 14.17
CA PRO A 27 -0.08 -2.43 13.09
C PRO A 27 -1.13 -2.53 12.00
N ILE A 28 -1.24 -1.46 11.23
CA ILE A 28 -2.08 -1.37 10.04
C ILE A 28 -1.23 -0.83 8.90
N ILE A 29 -1.75 -0.96 7.67
CA ILE A 29 -1.24 -0.18 6.55
C ILE A 29 -2.22 0.97 6.32
N ARG A 30 -1.69 2.18 6.28
CA ARG A 30 -2.47 3.36 5.92
C ARG A 30 -1.96 3.89 4.59
N ILE A 31 -2.89 4.13 3.65
CA ILE A 31 -2.57 4.64 2.32
C ILE A 31 -3.22 6.00 2.16
N THR A 32 -2.41 7.00 1.87
CA THR A 32 -2.88 8.38 1.65
C THR A 32 -2.38 8.88 0.30
N SER A 33 -3.07 9.85 -0.27
CA SER A 33 -2.68 10.44 -1.55
C SER A 33 -2.90 11.94 -1.54
N SER A 34 -2.16 12.64 -2.42
CA SER A 34 -2.30 14.10 -2.56
C SER A 34 -3.57 14.49 -3.32
N PHE A 35 -4.20 13.55 -4.02
CA PHE A 35 -5.39 13.83 -4.85
C PHE A 35 -6.69 13.34 -4.20
N SER A 36 -6.65 12.77 -3.01
CA SER A 36 -7.84 12.34 -2.29
C SER A 36 -7.72 12.69 -0.81
N LYS A 37 -8.81 13.15 -0.23
CA LYS A 37 -8.87 13.42 1.22
C LYS A 37 -9.10 12.15 2.03
N ARG A 38 -9.45 11.04 1.37
CA ARG A 38 -9.73 9.77 2.03
C ARG A 38 -8.45 8.98 2.18
N SER A 39 -8.30 8.31 3.31
CA SER A 39 -7.24 7.33 3.50
C SER A 39 -7.84 5.94 3.50
N ILE A 40 -7.06 4.97 3.01
CA ILE A 40 -7.45 3.57 3.00
C ILE A 40 -6.66 2.87 4.09
N VAL A 41 -7.33 2.05 4.89
CA VAL A 41 -6.72 1.32 5.99
C VAL A 41 -6.83 -0.17 5.73
N VAL A 42 -5.68 -0.84 5.61
CA VAL A 42 -5.61 -2.29 5.52
C VAL A 42 -5.44 -2.83 6.94
N SER A 43 -6.42 -3.59 7.42
CA SER A 43 -6.38 -4.15 8.76
C SER A 43 -5.30 -5.24 8.87
N TYR A 44 -4.81 -5.46 10.08
CA TYR A 44 -3.67 -6.34 10.35
C TYR A 44 -3.84 -7.74 9.73
N ASN A 45 -5.03 -8.31 9.84
CA ASN A 45 -5.28 -9.67 9.33
C ASN A 45 -5.21 -9.77 7.81
N ASP A 46 -5.31 -8.64 7.10
CA ASP A 46 -5.30 -8.61 5.64
C ASP A 46 -3.93 -8.22 5.06
N ILE A 47 -2.97 -7.80 5.90
CA ILE A 47 -1.73 -7.19 5.42
C ILE A 47 -0.91 -8.17 4.55
N LEU A 48 -0.69 -9.39 5.02
CA LEU A 48 0.14 -10.35 4.27
C LEU A 48 -0.48 -10.70 2.92
N PHE A 49 -1.78 -10.91 2.89
CA PHE A 49 -2.48 -11.18 1.64
C PHE A 49 -2.40 -9.99 0.69
N TYR A 50 -2.60 -8.78 1.21
CA TYR A 50 -2.52 -7.54 0.44
C TYR A 50 -1.14 -7.35 -0.18
N ILE A 51 -0.09 -7.54 0.61
CA ILE A 51 1.29 -7.41 0.14
C ILE A 51 1.61 -8.47 -0.92
N ASP A 52 1.20 -9.71 -0.72
CA ASP A 52 1.40 -10.78 -1.70
C ASP A 52 0.76 -10.44 -3.05
N GLU A 53 -0.43 -9.87 -3.05
CA GLU A 53 -1.08 -9.44 -4.28
C GLU A 53 -0.30 -8.34 -4.99
N ILE A 54 0.22 -7.37 -4.25
CA ILE A 54 1.05 -6.30 -4.85
C ILE A 54 2.29 -6.89 -5.52
N VAL A 55 2.98 -7.80 -4.83
CA VAL A 55 4.18 -8.44 -5.34
C VAL A 55 3.87 -9.25 -6.59
N ASP A 56 2.70 -9.87 -6.67
CA ASP A 56 2.26 -10.65 -7.83
C ASP A 56 1.80 -9.77 -9.01
N GLY A 57 1.66 -8.46 -8.80
CA GLY A 57 1.39 -7.52 -9.87
C GLY A 57 -0.04 -7.02 -9.97
N TYR A 58 -0.97 -7.58 -9.20
CA TYR A 58 -2.35 -7.12 -9.18
C TYR A 58 -2.93 -7.22 -7.78
N SER A 59 -3.49 -6.12 -7.29
CA SER A 59 -4.17 -6.07 -6.01
C SER A 59 -5.43 -5.23 -6.09
N ASN A 60 -6.47 -5.67 -5.41
CA ASN A 60 -7.72 -4.93 -5.27
C ASN A 60 -8.19 -5.09 -3.83
N TYR A 61 -8.26 -3.99 -3.09
CA TYR A 61 -8.62 -4.03 -1.68
C TYR A 61 -9.69 -2.99 -1.38
N THR A 62 -10.72 -3.42 -0.64
CA THR A 62 -11.75 -2.52 -0.13
C THR A 62 -11.69 -2.55 1.39
N ASP A 63 -11.58 -1.37 2.01
CA ASP A 63 -11.48 -1.29 3.46
C ASP A 63 -12.86 -1.30 4.14
N ALA A 64 -12.86 -1.25 5.46
CA ALA A 64 -14.09 -1.31 6.26
C ALA A 64 -15.04 -0.13 6.00
N THR A 65 -14.53 0.98 5.47
CA THR A 65 -15.36 2.17 5.15
C THR A 65 -15.94 2.11 3.74
N GLY A 66 -15.55 1.13 2.93
CA GLY A 66 -16.00 1.00 1.54
C GLY A 66 -15.09 1.70 0.53
N ASP A 67 -14.01 2.33 0.98
CA ASP A 67 -13.02 2.91 0.08
C ASP A 67 -12.12 1.81 -0.47
N TYR A 68 -11.71 1.93 -1.73
CA TYR A 68 -10.92 0.87 -2.36
C TYR A 68 -9.68 1.40 -3.07
N ILE A 69 -8.71 0.51 -3.22
CA ILE A 69 -7.49 0.75 -3.97
C ILE A 69 -7.25 -0.44 -4.90
N GLU A 70 -6.89 -0.14 -6.16
CA GLU A 70 -6.48 -1.14 -7.13
C GLU A 70 -5.06 -0.81 -7.59
N ILE A 71 -4.19 -1.82 -7.60
CA ILE A 71 -2.82 -1.71 -8.09
C ILE A 71 -2.63 -2.74 -9.19
N ASN A 72 -2.20 -2.29 -10.38
CA ASN A 72 -2.00 -3.18 -11.51
C ASN A 72 -0.67 -2.85 -12.20
N SER A 73 0.24 -3.82 -12.24
CA SER A 73 1.53 -3.72 -12.93
C SER A 73 1.70 -4.81 -13.98
N LEU A 74 0.63 -5.55 -14.31
CA LEU A 74 0.68 -6.64 -15.27
C LEU A 74 0.71 -6.16 -16.72
N ALA A 75 0.29 -4.92 -16.96
CA ALA A 75 0.35 -4.29 -18.28
C ALA A 75 1.66 -3.52 -18.43
N ASN A 76 1.90 -2.96 -19.63
CA ASN A 76 3.10 -2.16 -19.89
C ASN A 76 3.18 -0.87 -19.05
N THR A 77 2.09 -0.51 -18.42
CA THR A 77 2.01 0.69 -17.57
C THR A 77 1.48 0.29 -16.19
N THR A 78 2.19 0.69 -15.14
CA THR A 78 1.71 0.49 -13.79
C THR A 78 0.73 1.60 -13.43
N TYR A 79 -0.42 1.24 -12.87
CA TYR A 79 -1.36 2.23 -12.37
C TYR A 79 -1.89 1.86 -10.99
N ILE A 80 -2.26 2.89 -10.25
CA ILE A 80 -2.95 2.75 -8.96
C ILE A 80 -4.24 3.55 -9.05
N GLY A 81 -5.36 2.88 -8.81
CA GLY A 81 -6.67 3.51 -8.71
C GLY A 81 -7.08 3.60 -7.26
N ILE A 82 -7.44 4.80 -6.80
CA ILE A 82 -8.00 5.02 -5.47
C ILE A 82 -9.40 5.58 -5.66
N CYS A 83 -10.40 4.79 -5.27
CA CYS A 83 -11.81 5.09 -5.51
C CYS A 83 -12.04 5.32 -7.01
N SER A 84 -12.34 6.54 -7.45
CA SER A 84 -12.62 6.83 -8.85
C SER A 84 -11.45 7.48 -9.59
N THR A 85 -10.30 7.68 -8.93
CA THR A 85 -9.14 8.36 -9.51
C THR A 85 -8.04 7.34 -9.84
N ILE A 86 -7.54 7.39 -11.07
CA ILE A 86 -6.49 6.51 -11.55
C ILE A 86 -5.22 7.33 -11.81
N ALA A 87 -4.09 6.87 -11.28
CA ALA A 87 -2.79 7.50 -11.47
C ALA A 87 -1.80 6.49 -12.05
N ASN A 88 -0.96 6.96 -12.96
CA ASN A 88 0.06 6.14 -13.63
C ASN A 88 1.43 6.36 -12.99
N PHE A 89 2.25 5.29 -12.98
CA PHE A 89 3.57 5.28 -12.35
C PHE A 89 4.60 4.70 -13.29
N SER A 90 5.85 5.11 -13.08
CA SER A 90 6.99 4.46 -13.74
C SER A 90 7.32 3.13 -13.06
N ASN A 91 8.08 2.29 -13.74
CA ASN A 91 8.55 1.02 -13.16
C ASN A 91 9.45 1.27 -11.94
N ASP A 92 10.24 2.35 -11.94
CA ASP A 92 11.09 2.69 -10.80
C ASP A 92 10.26 2.97 -9.53
N GLU A 93 9.14 3.66 -9.68
CA GLU A 93 8.23 3.91 -8.57
C GLU A 93 7.58 2.61 -8.07
N TYR A 94 7.21 1.73 -8.99
CA TYR A 94 6.68 0.42 -8.59
C TYR A 94 7.72 -0.42 -7.86
N ASP A 95 8.98 -0.36 -8.28
CA ASP A 95 10.07 -1.06 -7.59
C ASP A 95 10.23 -0.58 -6.14
N LYS A 96 10.05 0.72 -5.90
CA LYS A 96 10.03 1.26 -4.53
C LYS A 96 8.91 0.66 -3.70
N LEU A 97 7.73 0.47 -4.30
CA LEU A 97 6.60 -0.15 -3.61
C LEU A 97 6.91 -1.62 -3.26
N ILE A 98 7.51 -2.36 -4.18
CA ILE A 98 7.92 -3.76 -3.93
C ILE A 98 8.94 -3.82 -2.79
N GLU A 99 9.95 -2.96 -2.79
CA GLU A 99 10.94 -2.89 -1.70
C GLU A 99 10.27 -2.62 -0.36
N TRP A 100 9.30 -1.72 -0.33
CA TRP A 100 8.53 -1.44 0.87
C TRP A 100 7.75 -2.67 1.33
N CYS A 101 7.11 -3.38 0.42
CA CYS A 101 6.38 -4.62 0.72
C CYS A 101 7.29 -5.65 1.38
N LEU A 102 8.49 -5.84 0.83
CA LEU A 102 9.46 -6.80 1.39
C LEU A 102 9.93 -6.38 2.78
N SER A 103 10.10 -5.08 3.00
CA SER A 103 10.47 -4.53 4.31
C SER A 103 9.37 -4.77 5.35
N VAL A 104 8.12 -4.58 4.98
CA VAL A 104 6.97 -4.84 5.86
C VAL A 104 6.89 -6.33 6.21
N MET A 105 7.05 -7.21 5.22
CA MET A 105 7.05 -8.66 5.47
C MET A 105 8.15 -9.05 6.44
N SER A 106 9.35 -8.51 6.27
CA SER A 106 10.48 -8.77 7.15
C SER A 106 10.19 -8.30 8.58
N GLN A 107 9.63 -7.11 8.73
CA GLN A 107 9.27 -6.55 10.03
C GLN A 107 8.20 -7.39 10.73
N MET A 108 7.19 -7.85 10.00
CA MET A 108 6.15 -8.69 10.56
C MET A 108 6.70 -10.04 11.05
N LYS A 109 7.61 -10.64 10.30
CA LYS A 109 8.26 -11.89 10.71
C LYS A 109 9.06 -11.70 11.99
N GLU A 110 9.79 -10.59 12.11
CA GLU A 110 10.55 -10.25 13.31
C GLU A 110 9.64 -10.07 14.51
N GLU A 111 8.54 -9.34 14.35
CA GLU A 111 7.55 -9.13 15.42
C GLU A 111 6.94 -10.46 15.89
N LEU A 112 6.61 -11.36 14.97
CA LEU A 112 6.07 -12.68 15.32
C LEU A 112 7.11 -13.53 16.05
N SER A 113 8.39 -13.44 15.70
CA SER A 113 9.46 -14.18 16.36
C SER A 113 9.70 -13.72 17.79
N ASN A 114 9.39 -12.46 18.10
CA ASN A 114 9.59 -11.85 19.41
C ASN A 114 8.33 -11.88 20.30
N ALA A 115 7.25 -12.46 19.78
CA ALA A 115 5.98 -12.53 20.50
C ALA A 115 5.94 -13.64 21.54
#